data_a9d0ae1ee828f2297df7153198a0e535
#
_entry.id   a9d0ae1ee828f2297df7153198a0e535
#
_cell.length_a   1.000
_cell.length_b   1.000
_cell.length_c   1.000
_cell.angle_alpha   90.00
_cell.angle_beta   90.00
_cell.angle_gamma   90.00
#
_symmetry.space_group_name_H-M   'P 1'
#
loop_
_entity.id
_entity.type
_entity.pdbx_description
1 polymer ?
#
loop_
_entity_poly.entity_id
_entity_poly.type
_entity_poly.pdbx_seq_one_letter_code
_entity_poly.pdbx_strand_id
1 'polypeptide(L)'
;MTSNPNIIRFESNGPADQPLKQIHEITSDDVEGDVPTEMAHEYYASEDGSLTAGVWHCTPHTLRLVPYPIDEFMFVLEGSVAIVHEDGHEEVFRAGDAFMIPRGLRCAWKQTESIRKYYVIYEDPKTGIPEKPVADRAIRLVPNGPAGTGLTKIAPPASHSFNGEPPTQHDHGYFEDAAERQFAGIWTCTPMDRMAQRFGRFEVMCLLEGGMTLTDDAGVKHEFRAPDVLLELPDAVTAWKSTESVRKYYYIFEA
;
A
#
# COMPACT_ATOMS: atom_id res chain seq x y z
N MET A 1 -15.24 -14.88 -16.81
CA MET A 1 -14.83 -15.42 -15.51
C MET A 1 -15.31 -14.42 -14.47
N THR A 2 -16.12 -14.83 -13.51
CA THR A 2 -16.56 -13.94 -12.43
C THR A 2 -15.33 -13.67 -11.55
N SER A 3 -14.88 -12.41 -11.49
CA SER A 3 -13.83 -12.00 -10.56
C SER A 3 -14.31 -12.23 -9.13
N ASN A 4 -13.48 -12.80 -8.27
CA ASN A 4 -13.78 -12.86 -6.83
C ASN A 4 -13.70 -11.42 -6.28
N PRO A 5 -14.77 -10.86 -5.71
CA PRO A 5 -14.78 -9.49 -5.24
C PRO A 5 -13.82 -9.26 -4.06
N ASN A 6 -13.32 -10.33 -3.45
CA ASN A 6 -12.40 -10.27 -2.31
C ASN A 6 -10.91 -10.34 -2.72
N ILE A 7 -10.60 -10.49 -4.02
CA ILE A 7 -9.25 -10.48 -4.58
C ILE A 7 -9.24 -9.49 -5.73
N ILE A 8 -8.63 -8.33 -5.54
CA ILE A 8 -8.68 -7.22 -6.48
C ILE A 8 -7.28 -6.97 -7.04
N ARG A 9 -7.11 -7.08 -8.36
CA ARG A 9 -5.88 -6.65 -9.05
C ARG A 9 -5.92 -5.15 -9.27
N PHE A 10 -4.85 -4.45 -8.92
CA PHE A 10 -4.70 -3.05 -9.25
C PHE A 10 -4.09 -2.89 -10.64
N GLU A 11 -4.67 -2.03 -11.44
CA GLU A 11 -4.21 -1.65 -12.77
C GLU A 11 -3.86 -0.16 -12.79
N SER A 12 -2.71 0.20 -13.35
CA SER A 12 -2.17 1.57 -13.27
C SER A 12 -3.04 2.64 -13.95
N ASN A 13 -3.94 2.23 -14.84
CA ASN A 13 -4.88 3.12 -15.53
C ASN A 13 -6.35 2.91 -15.11
N GLY A 14 -6.57 2.17 -14.01
CA GLY A 14 -7.88 1.64 -13.66
C GLY A 14 -8.27 0.45 -14.56
N PRO A 15 -9.31 -0.32 -14.21
CA PRO A 15 -9.83 -1.39 -15.05
C PRO A 15 -10.25 -0.85 -16.44
N ALA A 16 -10.12 -1.67 -17.49
CA ALA A 16 -10.41 -1.25 -18.85
C ALA A 16 -11.84 -0.72 -19.06
N ASP A 17 -12.80 -1.24 -18.29
CA ASP A 17 -14.21 -0.80 -18.28
C ASP A 17 -14.48 0.36 -17.30
N GLN A 18 -13.54 0.68 -16.41
CA GLN A 18 -13.63 1.74 -15.42
C GLN A 18 -12.28 2.50 -15.31
N PRO A 19 -11.86 3.22 -16.36
CA PRO A 19 -10.60 3.95 -16.34
C PRO A 19 -10.61 5.09 -15.31
N LEU A 20 -9.43 5.67 -15.08
CA LEU A 20 -9.29 6.86 -14.22
C LEU A 20 -10.31 7.93 -14.61
N LYS A 21 -10.94 8.52 -13.60
CA LYS A 21 -11.86 9.65 -13.74
C LYS A 21 -11.25 10.89 -13.12
N GLN A 22 -11.57 12.06 -13.68
CA GLN A 22 -11.17 13.32 -13.09
C GLN A 22 -11.87 13.49 -11.73
N ILE A 23 -11.08 13.89 -10.75
CA ILE A 23 -11.53 14.26 -9.41
C ILE A 23 -11.08 15.69 -9.10
N HIS A 24 -11.53 16.27 -8.00
CA HIS A 24 -11.26 17.65 -7.61
C HIS A 24 -11.13 17.73 -6.07
N GLU A 25 -10.15 17.02 -5.53
CA GLU A 25 -9.88 17.01 -4.08
C GLU A 25 -8.94 18.15 -3.68
N ILE A 26 -7.97 18.49 -4.56
CA ILE A 26 -7.05 19.60 -4.35
C ILE A 26 -7.67 20.89 -4.87
N THR A 27 -7.73 21.90 -4.01
CA THR A 27 -8.29 23.22 -4.29
C THR A 27 -7.21 24.31 -4.31
N SER A 28 -7.60 25.55 -4.67
CA SER A 28 -6.69 26.71 -4.64
C SER A 28 -6.19 27.04 -3.23
N ASP A 29 -6.89 26.62 -2.19
CA ASP A 29 -6.48 26.86 -0.80
C ASP A 29 -5.38 25.90 -0.35
N ASP A 30 -5.22 24.77 -1.04
CA ASP A 30 -4.27 23.73 -0.70
C ASP A 30 -2.90 23.91 -1.39
N VAL A 31 -2.84 24.64 -2.51
CA VAL A 31 -1.64 24.71 -3.36
C VAL A 31 -0.90 26.05 -3.29
N GLU A 32 0.38 25.99 -3.63
CA GLU A 32 1.19 27.15 -4.02
C GLU A 32 1.22 27.20 -5.56
N GLY A 33 0.39 28.06 -6.16
CA GLY A 33 0.27 28.19 -7.61
C GLY A 33 -1.02 27.63 -8.19
N ASP A 34 -0.95 27.03 -9.38
CA ASP A 34 -2.13 26.53 -10.09
C ASP A 34 -2.66 25.21 -9.50
N VAL A 35 -3.98 25.06 -9.50
CA VAL A 35 -4.65 23.81 -9.12
C VAL A 35 -4.34 22.73 -10.15
N PRO A 36 -3.86 21.55 -9.72
CA PRO A 36 -3.52 20.48 -10.65
C PRO A 36 -4.75 19.80 -11.25
N THR A 37 -4.50 19.00 -12.28
CA THR A 37 -5.48 18.02 -12.77
C THR A 37 -5.25 16.69 -12.09
N GLU A 38 -6.28 16.20 -11.40
CA GLU A 38 -6.28 14.94 -10.71
C GLU A 38 -7.14 13.91 -11.43
N MET A 39 -6.67 12.67 -11.48
CA MET A 39 -7.39 11.53 -12.03
C MET A 39 -7.25 10.36 -11.07
N ALA A 40 -8.34 9.66 -10.75
CA ALA A 40 -8.32 8.52 -9.86
C ALA A 40 -9.27 7.39 -10.28
N HIS A 41 -8.99 6.19 -9.79
CA HIS A 41 -9.92 5.08 -9.72
C HIS A 41 -9.79 4.44 -8.34
N GLU A 42 -10.91 4.37 -7.63
CA GLU A 42 -11.01 3.73 -6.33
C GLU A 42 -11.37 2.27 -6.50
N TYR A 43 -10.49 1.37 -6.03
CA TYR A 43 -10.71 -0.07 -6.05
C TYR A 43 -11.49 -0.57 -4.83
N TYR A 44 -11.37 0.14 -3.73
CA TYR A 44 -12.00 -0.22 -2.47
C TYR A 44 -12.30 1.01 -1.62
N ALA A 45 -13.48 0.99 -1.00
CA ALA A 45 -13.85 1.86 0.12
C ALA A 45 -14.55 1.02 1.19
N SER A 46 -14.20 1.24 2.48
CA SER A 46 -14.95 0.69 3.60
C SER A 46 -16.37 1.30 3.67
N GLU A 47 -17.30 0.63 4.36
CA GLU A 47 -18.69 1.10 4.46
C GLU A 47 -18.81 2.52 5.07
N ASP A 48 -17.92 2.85 6.01
CA ASP A 48 -17.86 4.17 6.65
C ASP A 48 -16.96 5.18 5.90
N GLY A 49 -16.32 4.77 4.81
CA GLY A 49 -15.42 5.58 4.01
C GLY A 49 -14.06 5.86 4.66
N SER A 50 -13.78 5.29 5.83
CA SER A 50 -12.52 5.57 6.56
C SER A 50 -11.29 4.94 5.95
N LEU A 51 -11.44 3.81 5.24
CA LEU A 51 -10.36 3.10 4.57
C LEU A 51 -10.65 3.02 3.08
N THR A 52 -9.77 3.60 2.26
CA THR A 52 -9.87 3.57 0.81
C THR A 52 -8.57 3.11 0.17
N ALA A 53 -8.66 2.51 -1.02
CA ALA A 53 -7.49 2.11 -1.79
C ALA A 53 -7.74 2.27 -3.28
N GLY A 54 -6.73 2.75 -4.01
CA GLY A 54 -6.91 3.05 -5.42
C GLY A 54 -5.62 3.38 -6.17
N VAL A 55 -5.82 3.95 -7.35
CA VAL A 55 -4.77 4.54 -8.18
C VAL A 55 -5.09 6.01 -8.41
N TRP A 56 -4.08 6.85 -8.30
CA TRP A 56 -4.16 8.28 -8.47
C TRP A 56 -3.06 8.78 -9.41
N HIS A 57 -3.41 9.72 -10.28
CA HIS A 57 -2.52 10.43 -11.17
C HIS A 57 -2.76 11.92 -11.02
N CYS A 58 -1.69 12.71 -10.98
CA CYS A 58 -1.79 14.15 -10.83
C CYS A 58 -0.70 14.89 -11.60
N THR A 59 -1.05 16.05 -12.14
CA THR A 59 -0.11 16.96 -12.78
C THR A 59 0.76 17.71 -11.76
N PRO A 60 1.88 18.34 -12.18
CA PRO A 60 2.78 19.05 -11.26
C PRO A 60 2.06 20.07 -10.37
N HIS A 61 2.40 20.09 -9.09
CA HIS A 61 1.93 21.07 -8.11
C HIS A 61 2.78 21.05 -6.84
N THR A 62 2.55 22.02 -5.98
CA THR A 62 3.12 22.06 -4.63
C THR A 62 2.00 22.36 -3.65
N LEU A 63 1.79 21.48 -2.66
CA LEU A 63 0.86 21.71 -1.56
C LEU A 63 1.50 22.63 -0.49
N ARG A 64 0.66 23.35 0.23
CA ARG A 64 1.10 24.12 1.40
C ARG A 64 1.57 23.20 2.51
N LEU A 65 2.51 23.69 3.33
CA LEU A 65 3.01 22.96 4.49
C LEU A 65 1.98 22.98 5.63
N VAL A 66 1.32 21.84 5.84
CA VAL A 66 0.28 21.67 6.87
C VAL A 66 0.45 20.31 7.58
N PRO A 67 -0.18 20.08 8.74
CA PRO A 67 -0.31 18.72 9.27
C PRO A 67 -1.05 17.82 8.28
N TYR A 68 -0.44 16.69 7.92
CA TYR A 68 -1.05 15.75 6.96
C TYR A 68 -2.33 15.14 7.56
N PRO A 69 -3.48 15.19 6.86
CA PRO A 69 -4.76 14.91 7.48
C PRO A 69 -5.04 13.41 7.72
N ILE A 70 -4.34 12.53 7.01
CA ILE A 70 -4.62 11.09 6.90
C ILE A 70 -3.34 10.27 7.10
N ASP A 71 -3.48 8.97 7.38
CA ASP A 71 -2.40 8.00 7.18
C ASP A 71 -2.46 7.50 5.74
N GLU A 72 -1.39 7.68 4.97
CA GLU A 72 -1.37 7.29 3.57
C GLU A 72 -0.15 6.42 3.24
N PHE A 73 -0.42 5.17 2.83
CA PHE A 73 0.56 4.31 2.18
C PHE A 73 0.55 4.56 0.68
N MET A 74 1.73 4.65 0.08
CA MET A 74 1.90 4.91 -1.33
C MET A 74 2.93 3.99 -1.97
N PHE A 75 2.64 3.57 -3.22
CA PHE A 75 3.60 2.93 -4.10
C PHE A 75 3.64 3.69 -5.42
N VAL A 76 4.78 4.32 -5.70
CA VAL A 76 4.95 5.19 -6.89
C VAL A 76 5.15 4.35 -8.13
N LEU A 77 4.33 4.61 -9.17
CA LEU A 77 4.37 3.91 -10.46
C LEU A 77 5.14 4.70 -11.52
N GLU A 78 4.95 6.02 -11.55
CA GLU A 78 5.55 6.92 -12.53
C GLU A 78 5.85 8.27 -11.86
N GLY A 79 6.91 8.95 -12.35
CA GLY A 79 7.30 10.26 -11.85
C GLY A 79 7.99 10.24 -10.51
N SER A 80 8.00 11.40 -9.86
CA SER A 80 8.63 11.60 -8.56
C SER A 80 7.94 12.69 -7.74
N VAL A 81 8.11 12.62 -6.42
CA VAL A 81 7.63 13.61 -5.46
C VAL A 81 8.69 13.86 -4.39
N ALA A 82 8.81 15.09 -3.95
CA ALA A 82 9.54 15.47 -2.74
C ALA A 82 8.54 15.74 -1.60
N ILE A 83 8.73 15.10 -0.47
CA ILE A 83 8.06 15.47 0.77
C ILE A 83 8.97 16.46 1.50
N VAL A 84 8.48 17.69 1.62
CA VAL A 84 9.21 18.81 2.24
C VAL A 84 8.77 18.91 3.69
N HIS A 85 9.70 18.72 4.62
CA HIS A 85 9.46 18.77 6.06
C HIS A 85 9.57 20.19 6.60
N GLU A 86 9.06 20.43 7.80
CA GLU A 86 9.03 21.76 8.44
C GLU A 86 10.44 22.39 8.62
N ASP A 87 11.47 21.58 8.76
CA ASP A 87 12.87 22.03 8.84
C ASP A 87 13.53 22.30 7.47
N GLY A 88 12.76 22.18 6.38
CA GLY A 88 13.22 22.36 5.01
C GLY A 88 13.93 21.16 4.40
N HIS A 89 14.02 20.04 5.11
CA HIS A 89 14.54 18.79 4.53
C HIS A 89 13.57 18.26 3.47
N GLU A 90 14.09 17.90 2.30
CA GLU A 90 13.32 17.27 1.22
C GLU A 90 13.68 15.79 1.12
N GLU A 91 12.69 14.93 1.18
CA GLU A 91 12.84 13.51 0.93
C GLU A 91 12.15 13.14 -0.39
N VAL A 92 12.91 12.61 -1.36
CA VAL A 92 12.41 12.35 -2.72
C VAL A 92 12.09 10.88 -2.90
N PHE A 93 10.85 10.62 -3.37
CA PHE A 93 10.35 9.29 -3.75
C PHE A 93 10.12 9.24 -5.26
N ARG A 94 10.47 8.11 -5.89
CA ARG A 94 10.42 7.89 -7.34
C ARG A 94 9.71 6.60 -7.68
N ALA A 95 9.45 6.38 -8.96
CA ALA A 95 8.89 5.12 -9.45
C ALA A 95 9.63 3.89 -8.87
N GLY A 96 8.87 2.96 -8.27
CA GLY A 96 9.34 1.80 -7.54
C GLY A 96 9.50 1.99 -6.02
N ASP A 97 9.46 3.23 -5.51
CA ASP A 97 9.49 3.49 -4.07
C ASP A 97 8.12 3.26 -3.43
N ALA A 98 8.12 2.72 -2.21
CA ALA A 98 6.97 2.70 -1.32
C ALA A 98 7.27 3.52 -0.06
N PHE A 99 6.26 4.22 0.44
CA PHE A 99 6.39 5.03 1.65
C PHE A 99 5.05 5.31 2.33
N MET A 100 5.14 5.71 3.60
CA MET A 100 4.00 6.18 4.40
C MET A 100 4.18 7.66 4.74
N ILE A 101 3.10 8.41 4.69
CA ILE A 101 2.98 9.70 5.37
C ILE A 101 2.02 9.51 6.55
N PRO A 102 2.50 9.53 7.79
CA PRO A 102 1.63 9.39 8.94
C PRO A 102 0.81 10.66 9.18
N ARG A 103 -0.42 10.46 9.62
CA ARG A 103 -1.34 11.51 10.03
C ARG A 103 -0.70 12.44 11.06
N GLY A 104 -0.86 13.75 10.89
CA GLY A 104 -0.29 14.78 11.75
C GLY A 104 1.14 15.19 11.40
N LEU A 105 1.84 14.48 10.52
CA LEU A 105 3.16 14.90 10.06
C LEU A 105 3.06 16.26 9.34
N ARG A 106 3.79 17.27 9.82
CA ARG A 106 3.85 18.59 9.16
C ARG A 106 4.77 18.52 7.96
N CYS A 107 4.19 18.53 6.78
CA CYS A 107 4.93 18.44 5.52
C CYS A 107 4.17 19.11 4.37
N ALA A 108 4.88 19.31 3.25
CA ALA A 108 4.31 19.70 1.98
C ALA A 108 4.64 18.66 0.92
N TRP A 109 3.69 18.38 0.05
CA TRP A 109 3.87 17.61 -1.17
C TRP A 109 4.38 18.53 -2.28
N LYS A 110 5.49 18.18 -2.93
CA LYS A 110 6.08 18.97 -4.02
C LYS A 110 6.45 18.04 -5.18
N GLN A 111 5.80 18.23 -6.31
CA GLN A 111 6.10 17.50 -7.54
C GLN A 111 6.27 18.45 -8.74
N THR A 112 7.33 18.23 -9.52
CA THR A 112 7.68 19.04 -10.69
C THR A 112 7.35 18.35 -12.01
N GLU A 113 6.88 17.12 -11.95
CA GLU A 113 6.42 16.29 -13.06
C GLU A 113 5.12 15.59 -12.69
N SER A 114 4.40 15.03 -13.66
CA SER A 114 3.23 14.21 -13.34
C SER A 114 3.64 12.95 -12.61
N ILE A 115 2.85 12.58 -11.61
CA ILE A 115 3.04 11.36 -10.83
C ILE A 115 1.84 10.43 -10.98
N ARG A 116 2.10 9.13 -10.91
CA ARG A 116 1.09 8.09 -10.73
C ARG A 116 1.49 7.18 -9.58
N LYS A 117 0.53 6.87 -8.69
CA LYS A 117 0.76 6.02 -7.53
C LYS A 117 -0.44 5.15 -7.25
N TYR A 118 -0.21 3.98 -6.66
CA TYR A 118 -1.22 3.33 -5.86
C TYR A 118 -1.21 3.92 -4.46
N TYR A 119 -2.38 3.99 -3.83
CA TYR A 119 -2.55 4.51 -2.49
C TYR A 119 -3.42 3.59 -1.63
N VAL A 120 -3.19 3.62 -0.34
CA VAL A 120 -4.14 3.22 0.70
C VAL A 120 -4.21 4.36 1.69
N ILE A 121 -5.41 4.87 1.93
CA ILE A 121 -5.70 5.96 2.84
C ILE A 121 -6.53 5.43 3.99
N TYR A 122 -6.12 5.79 5.21
CA TYR A 122 -6.96 5.64 6.39
C TYR A 122 -7.16 7.00 7.07
N GLU A 123 -8.43 7.35 7.26
CA GLU A 123 -8.86 8.50 8.02
C GLU A 123 -9.75 8.03 9.16
N ASP A 124 -9.26 8.11 10.41
CA ASP A 124 -10.08 7.76 11.57
C ASP A 124 -11.20 8.80 11.75
N PRO A 125 -12.48 8.43 11.56
CA PRO A 125 -13.57 9.38 11.64
C PRO A 125 -13.88 9.85 13.06
N LYS A 126 -13.28 9.22 14.07
CA LYS A 126 -13.54 9.48 15.49
C LYS A 126 -12.51 10.40 16.14
N THR A 127 -11.33 10.51 15.52
CA THR A 127 -10.22 11.28 16.09
C THR A 127 -9.82 12.42 15.15
N GLY A 128 -9.50 13.59 15.74
CA GLY A 128 -8.91 14.71 15.00
C GLY A 128 -7.46 14.40 14.59
N ILE A 129 -6.83 15.31 13.83
CA ILE A 129 -5.41 15.23 13.50
C ILE A 129 -4.60 15.25 14.80
N PRO A 130 -3.69 14.28 15.06
CA PRO A 130 -2.93 14.23 16.29
C PRO A 130 -1.93 15.39 16.34
N GLU A 131 -1.71 15.98 17.52
CA GLU A 131 -0.69 17.00 17.73
C GLU A 131 0.74 16.46 17.51
N LYS A 132 0.92 15.16 17.78
CA LYS A 132 2.19 14.47 17.59
C LYS A 132 1.98 13.25 16.70
N PRO A 133 2.57 13.21 15.48
CA PRO A 133 2.53 12.05 14.60
C PRO A 133 3.36 10.89 15.19
N VAL A 134 3.13 9.68 14.69
CA VAL A 134 3.90 8.47 15.06
C VAL A 134 5.35 8.51 14.55
N ALA A 135 5.64 9.36 13.58
CA ALA A 135 7.00 9.59 13.07
C ALA A 135 7.20 11.05 12.68
N ASP A 136 8.43 11.53 12.80
CA ASP A 136 8.82 12.93 12.49
C ASP A 136 9.17 13.15 11.00
N ARG A 137 9.10 12.09 10.20
CA ARG A 137 9.42 12.06 8.75
C ARG A 137 8.45 11.15 8.00
N ALA A 138 8.38 11.32 6.69
CA ALA A 138 7.83 10.31 5.80
C ALA A 138 8.65 9.01 5.95
N ILE A 139 7.98 7.87 5.95
CA ILE A 139 8.60 6.57 6.25
C ILE A 139 8.81 5.82 4.95
N ARG A 140 10.07 5.75 4.49
CA ARG A 140 10.44 4.96 3.30
C ARG A 140 10.49 3.49 3.63
N LEU A 141 9.83 2.65 2.82
CA LEU A 141 9.99 1.21 2.87
C LEU A 141 11.18 0.79 1.98
N VAL A 142 12.14 0.07 2.55
CA VAL A 142 13.35 -0.36 1.83
C VAL A 142 13.25 -1.85 1.47
N PRO A 143 13.46 -2.25 0.19
CA PRO A 143 13.19 -3.63 -0.28
C PRO A 143 13.99 -4.73 0.40
N ASN A 144 15.13 -4.38 0.98
CA ASN A 144 16.03 -5.33 1.66
C ASN A 144 16.08 -5.14 3.18
N GLY A 145 15.12 -4.37 3.72
CA GLY A 145 15.13 -3.97 5.12
C GLY A 145 16.14 -2.85 5.43
N PRO A 146 16.22 -2.40 6.68
CA PRO A 146 17.13 -1.34 7.09
C PRO A 146 18.60 -1.70 6.84
N ALA A 147 19.41 -0.71 6.50
CA ALA A 147 20.83 -0.89 6.29
C ALA A 147 21.52 -1.48 7.55
N GLY A 148 22.28 -2.56 7.37
CA GLY A 148 23.02 -3.23 8.45
C GLY A 148 22.25 -4.28 9.25
N THR A 149 20.92 -4.27 9.24
CA THR A 149 20.09 -5.27 9.95
C THR A 149 19.30 -6.18 9.02
N GLY A 150 18.89 -5.67 7.85
CA GLY A 150 18.09 -6.43 6.89
C GLY A 150 16.71 -6.83 7.43
N LEU A 151 16.19 -7.94 6.92
CA LEU A 151 14.91 -8.50 7.36
C LEU A 151 15.12 -9.49 8.51
N THR A 152 14.19 -9.49 9.47
CA THR A 152 14.20 -10.41 10.61
C THR A 152 13.46 -11.70 10.26
N LYS A 153 14.05 -12.85 10.57
CA LYS A 153 13.36 -14.14 10.42
C LYS A 153 12.18 -14.20 11.40
N ILE A 154 11.00 -14.52 10.87
CA ILE A 154 9.79 -14.70 11.67
C ILE A 154 9.35 -16.16 11.67
N ALA A 155 8.58 -16.53 12.70
CA ALA A 155 8.00 -17.87 12.78
C ALA A 155 6.99 -18.07 11.64
N PRO A 156 7.01 -19.21 10.94
CA PRO A 156 5.96 -19.51 9.97
C PRO A 156 4.63 -19.73 10.70
N PRO A 157 3.48 -19.56 10.01
CA PRO A 157 2.20 -20.07 10.51
C PRO A 157 2.25 -21.55 10.85
N ALA A 158 1.23 -22.04 11.57
CA ALA A 158 1.19 -23.44 12.00
C ALA A 158 1.40 -24.41 10.83
N SER A 159 2.22 -25.45 11.04
CA SER A 159 2.62 -26.42 10.00
C SER A 159 1.44 -27.09 9.29
N HIS A 160 0.31 -27.29 10.00
CA HIS A 160 -0.90 -27.87 9.43
C HIS A 160 -1.60 -26.96 8.38
N SER A 161 -1.14 -25.73 8.22
CA SER A 161 -1.65 -24.80 7.19
C SER A 161 -1.01 -25.01 5.81
N PHE A 162 -0.04 -25.94 5.68
CA PHE A 162 0.71 -26.13 4.44
C PHE A 162 0.62 -27.57 3.90
N ASN A 163 0.63 -27.70 2.58
CA ASN A 163 0.85 -28.96 1.88
C ASN A 163 2.37 -29.18 1.74
N GLY A 164 3.03 -29.61 2.80
CA GLY A 164 4.48 -29.82 2.84
C GLY A 164 5.17 -29.02 3.96
N GLU A 165 6.45 -28.75 3.78
CA GLU A 165 7.22 -28.02 4.78
C GLU A 165 6.80 -26.53 4.83
N PRO A 166 6.66 -25.95 6.04
CA PRO A 166 6.42 -24.53 6.17
C PRO A 166 7.54 -23.69 5.56
N PRO A 167 7.22 -22.54 4.92
CA PRO A 167 8.25 -21.68 4.33
C PRO A 167 9.11 -21.01 5.39
N THR A 168 10.33 -20.62 4.99
CA THR A 168 11.11 -19.66 5.76
C THR A 168 10.65 -18.25 5.40
N GLN A 169 10.30 -17.46 6.41
CA GLN A 169 9.80 -16.10 6.23
C GLN A 169 10.70 -15.08 6.93
N HIS A 170 10.80 -13.90 6.33
CA HIS A 170 11.47 -12.75 6.93
C HIS A 170 10.59 -11.52 6.73
N ASP A 171 10.63 -10.62 7.70
CA ASP A 171 9.83 -9.43 7.75
C ASP A 171 10.61 -8.24 8.32
N HIS A 172 10.17 -7.02 7.98
CA HIS A 172 10.50 -5.81 8.67
C HIS A 172 9.33 -4.83 8.58
N GLY A 173 8.70 -4.55 9.73
CA GLY A 173 7.69 -3.50 9.86
C GLY A 173 8.34 -2.13 9.88
N TYR A 174 7.85 -1.23 9.05
CA TYR A 174 8.28 0.17 8.98
C TYR A 174 7.32 1.13 9.64
N PHE A 175 6.04 0.82 9.60
CA PHE A 175 4.98 1.64 10.15
C PHE A 175 4.00 0.77 10.96
N GLU A 176 3.58 1.32 12.09
CA GLU A 176 2.50 0.84 12.94
C GLU A 176 1.80 2.07 13.53
N ASP A 177 0.47 2.13 13.42
CA ASP A 177 -0.30 3.22 14.01
C ASP A 177 -0.44 3.05 15.54
N ALA A 178 -0.80 4.14 16.23
CA ALA A 178 -0.93 4.13 17.69
C ALA A 178 -2.04 3.20 18.22
N ALA A 179 -2.96 2.77 17.35
CA ALA A 179 -4.05 1.87 17.66
C ALA A 179 -3.74 0.41 17.34
N GLU A 180 -2.53 0.11 16.82
CA GLU A 180 -2.09 -1.22 16.41
C GLU A 180 -3.03 -1.88 15.38
N ARG A 181 -3.61 -1.06 14.47
CA ARG A 181 -4.53 -1.52 13.43
C ARG A 181 -3.96 -1.43 12.02
N GLN A 182 -3.01 -0.53 11.82
CA GLN A 182 -2.35 -0.31 10.54
C GLN A 182 -0.90 -0.72 10.61
N PHE A 183 -0.46 -1.49 9.64
CA PHE A 183 0.92 -1.94 9.54
C PHE A 183 1.40 -1.80 8.09
N ALA A 184 2.60 -1.27 7.89
CA ALA A 184 3.25 -1.30 6.59
C ALA A 184 4.69 -1.77 6.70
N GLY A 185 5.12 -2.60 5.74
CA GLY A 185 6.44 -3.20 5.81
C GLY A 185 6.84 -3.93 4.55
N ILE A 186 7.88 -4.74 4.71
CA ILE A 186 8.44 -5.61 3.70
C ILE A 186 8.48 -7.04 4.22
N TRP A 187 8.06 -7.98 3.38
CA TRP A 187 8.03 -9.40 3.70
C TRP A 187 8.57 -10.23 2.55
N THR A 188 9.24 -11.34 2.87
CA THR A 188 9.68 -12.32 1.89
C THR A 188 9.51 -13.73 2.43
N CYS A 189 9.27 -14.70 1.54
CA CYS A 189 9.25 -16.11 1.88
C CYS A 189 9.85 -16.98 0.79
N THR A 190 10.31 -18.16 1.20
CA THR A 190 10.65 -19.25 0.28
C THR A 190 9.39 -19.84 -0.36
N PRO A 191 9.50 -20.65 -1.45
CA PRO A 191 8.34 -21.31 -2.03
C PRO A 191 7.44 -21.97 -1.00
N MET A 192 6.11 -21.87 -1.22
CA MET A 192 5.13 -22.48 -0.32
C MET A 192 3.89 -22.98 -1.06
N ASP A 193 3.17 -23.88 -0.41
CA ASP A 193 1.85 -24.37 -0.80
C ASP A 193 0.95 -24.34 0.44
N ARG A 194 0.30 -23.18 0.67
CA ARG A 194 -0.61 -22.95 1.81
C ARG A 194 -2.02 -23.40 1.44
N MET A 195 -2.62 -24.21 2.29
CA MET A 195 -4.00 -24.66 2.14
C MET A 195 -4.98 -23.48 2.21
N ALA A 196 -6.17 -23.67 1.63
CA ALA A 196 -7.22 -22.67 1.67
C ALA A 196 -7.62 -22.37 3.12
N GLN A 197 -7.64 -21.09 3.44
CA GLN A 197 -8.11 -20.57 4.73
C GLN A 197 -8.65 -19.17 4.54
N ARG A 198 -9.50 -18.72 5.49
CA ARG A 198 -9.94 -17.32 5.54
C ARG A 198 -8.75 -16.42 5.76
N PHE A 199 -8.65 -15.33 5.00
CA PHE A 199 -7.52 -14.41 5.06
C PHE A 199 -7.54 -13.58 6.34
N GLY A 200 -8.70 -13.02 6.68
CA GLY A 200 -8.99 -12.44 7.99
C GLY A 200 -8.53 -10.99 8.18
N ARG A 201 -7.93 -10.36 7.17
CA ARG A 201 -7.46 -8.97 7.22
C ARG A 201 -7.54 -8.29 5.85
N PHE A 202 -7.53 -6.98 5.84
CA PHE A 202 -7.30 -6.19 4.62
C PHE A 202 -5.79 -6.13 4.38
N GLU A 203 -5.33 -6.51 3.19
CA GLU A 203 -3.91 -6.38 2.84
C GLU A 203 -3.72 -5.99 1.38
N VAL A 204 -3.05 -4.84 1.15
CA VAL A 204 -2.50 -4.49 -0.15
C VAL A 204 -1.09 -5.03 -0.24
N MET A 205 -0.80 -5.75 -1.33
CA MET A 205 0.48 -6.39 -1.60
C MET A 205 1.08 -5.84 -2.89
N CYS A 206 2.27 -5.24 -2.82
CA CYS A 206 3.04 -4.80 -3.99
C CYS A 206 4.18 -5.79 -4.21
N LEU A 207 4.06 -6.66 -5.23
CA LEU A 207 5.05 -7.70 -5.50
C LEU A 207 6.33 -7.10 -6.08
N LEU A 208 7.47 -7.39 -5.45
CA LEU A 208 8.79 -6.90 -5.85
C LEU A 208 9.60 -7.99 -6.55
N GLU A 209 9.43 -9.24 -6.12
CA GLU A 209 10.11 -10.41 -6.70
C GLU A 209 9.18 -11.62 -6.65
N GLY A 210 9.34 -12.50 -7.64
CA GLY A 210 8.63 -13.76 -7.74
C GLY A 210 7.18 -13.63 -8.18
N GLY A 211 6.44 -14.69 -7.94
CA GLY A 211 5.02 -14.77 -8.27
C GLY A 211 4.29 -15.78 -7.41
N MET A 212 2.96 -15.64 -7.41
CA MET A 212 2.08 -16.51 -6.65
C MET A 212 0.76 -16.75 -7.37
N THR A 213 0.12 -17.83 -7.02
CA THR A 213 -1.24 -18.15 -7.42
C THR A 213 -2.12 -18.19 -6.16
N LEU A 214 -3.13 -17.35 -6.10
CA LEU A 214 -4.23 -17.47 -5.16
C LEU A 214 -5.34 -18.29 -5.80
N THR A 215 -5.79 -19.37 -5.12
CA THR A 215 -6.96 -20.12 -5.56
C THR A 215 -8.09 -19.85 -4.57
N ASP A 216 -9.20 -19.29 -5.07
CA ASP A 216 -10.34 -18.93 -4.23
C ASP A 216 -11.24 -20.16 -3.91
N ASP A 217 -12.27 -19.94 -3.11
CA ASP A 217 -13.22 -20.97 -2.67
C ASP A 217 -14.07 -21.55 -3.82
N ALA A 218 -14.18 -20.85 -4.95
CA ALA A 218 -14.78 -21.35 -6.19
C ALA A 218 -13.80 -22.18 -7.05
N GLY A 219 -12.52 -22.27 -6.63
CA GLY A 219 -11.47 -22.96 -7.37
C GLY A 219 -10.88 -22.14 -8.53
N VAL A 220 -11.21 -20.85 -8.62
CA VAL A 220 -10.65 -19.96 -9.63
C VAL A 220 -9.24 -19.55 -9.22
N LYS A 221 -8.31 -19.59 -10.18
CA LYS A 221 -6.91 -19.22 -9.98
C LYS A 221 -6.67 -17.77 -10.40
N HIS A 222 -6.12 -17.02 -9.49
CA HIS A 222 -5.68 -15.63 -9.68
C HIS A 222 -4.15 -15.63 -9.64
N GLU A 223 -3.50 -15.42 -10.78
CA GLU A 223 -2.05 -15.43 -10.90
C GLU A 223 -1.51 -14.00 -10.81
N PHE A 224 -0.53 -13.81 -9.93
CA PHE A 224 0.17 -12.53 -9.74
C PHE A 224 1.68 -12.74 -9.82
N ARG A 225 2.36 -11.77 -10.40
CA ARG A 225 3.81 -11.75 -10.55
C ARG A 225 4.34 -10.33 -10.42
N ALA A 226 5.53 -10.17 -9.88
CA ALA A 226 6.18 -8.85 -9.84
C ALA A 226 6.18 -8.20 -11.25
N PRO A 227 5.76 -6.94 -11.40
CA PRO A 227 5.45 -5.96 -10.36
C PRO A 227 3.93 -5.78 -10.05
N ASP A 228 3.11 -6.83 -10.13
CA ASP A 228 1.67 -6.74 -9.85
C ASP A 228 1.40 -6.21 -8.43
N VAL A 229 0.28 -5.49 -8.30
CA VAL A 229 -0.28 -5.07 -7.02
C VAL A 229 -1.68 -5.64 -6.88
N LEU A 230 -1.99 -6.14 -5.70
CA LEU A 230 -3.29 -6.71 -5.38
C LEU A 230 -3.75 -6.33 -4.00
N LEU A 231 -5.05 -6.37 -3.81
CA LEU A 231 -5.73 -6.27 -2.52
C LEU A 231 -6.43 -7.61 -2.24
N GLU A 232 -6.20 -8.16 -1.07
CA GLU A 232 -6.95 -9.28 -0.52
C GLU A 232 -7.77 -8.81 0.69
N LEU A 233 -9.07 -9.09 0.68
CA LEU A 233 -10.01 -8.64 1.71
C LEU A 233 -10.20 -9.70 2.81
N PRO A 234 -10.67 -9.31 4.02
CA PRO A 234 -10.80 -10.21 5.16
C PRO A 234 -11.64 -11.45 4.91
N ASP A 235 -12.64 -11.36 4.05
CA ASP A 235 -13.56 -12.46 3.75
C ASP A 235 -13.08 -13.39 2.63
N ALA A 236 -11.93 -13.11 2.02
CA ALA A 236 -11.31 -14.01 1.06
C ALA A 236 -10.99 -15.36 1.72
N VAL A 237 -11.37 -16.45 1.04
CA VAL A 237 -10.91 -17.80 1.41
C VAL A 237 -10.00 -18.27 0.29
N THR A 238 -8.69 -18.32 0.56
CA THR A 238 -7.67 -18.54 -0.47
C THR A 238 -6.66 -19.60 -0.07
N ALA A 239 -6.28 -20.43 -1.02
CA ALA A 239 -5.04 -21.17 -1.02
C ALA A 239 -3.96 -20.33 -1.72
N TRP A 240 -2.75 -20.33 -1.19
CA TRP A 240 -1.60 -19.62 -1.76
C TRP A 240 -0.54 -20.61 -2.22
N LYS A 241 -0.14 -20.53 -3.47
CA LYS A 241 0.95 -21.34 -4.02
C LYS A 241 1.99 -20.46 -4.70
N SER A 242 3.27 -20.66 -4.34
CA SER A 242 4.42 -20.12 -5.05
C SER A 242 5.46 -21.21 -5.29
N THR A 243 6.12 -21.17 -6.46
CA THR A 243 7.20 -22.09 -6.83
C THR A 243 8.59 -21.46 -6.76
N GLU A 244 8.63 -20.17 -6.44
CA GLU A 244 9.82 -19.36 -6.25
C GLU A 244 9.66 -18.49 -5.00
N SER A 245 10.75 -17.89 -4.54
CA SER A 245 10.67 -16.95 -3.43
C SER A 245 9.86 -15.72 -3.84
N VAL A 246 9.06 -15.22 -2.91
CA VAL A 246 8.23 -14.02 -3.10
C VAL A 246 8.72 -12.94 -2.15
N ARG A 247 8.82 -11.71 -2.66
CA ARG A 247 9.07 -10.50 -1.88
C ARG A 247 8.02 -9.47 -2.23
N LYS A 248 7.46 -8.80 -1.19
CA LYS A 248 6.43 -7.78 -1.37
C LYS A 248 6.56 -6.68 -0.33
N TYR A 249 6.20 -5.46 -0.70
CA TYR A 249 5.71 -4.51 0.29
C TYR A 249 4.28 -4.88 0.65
N TYR A 250 3.91 -4.58 1.88
CA TYR A 250 2.53 -4.75 2.34
C TYR A 250 2.04 -3.52 3.10
N TYR A 251 0.74 -3.28 2.99
CA TYR A 251 -0.04 -2.49 3.91
C TYR A 251 -1.18 -3.34 4.44
N ILE A 252 -1.30 -3.44 5.74
CA ILE A 252 -2.31 -4.24 6.44
C ILE A 252 -3.20 -3.32 7.28
N PHE A 253 -4.51 -3.60 7.27
CA PHE A 253 -5.46 -3.02 8.20
C PHE A 253 -6.23 -4.14 8.90
N GLU A 254 -6.27 -4.07 10.24
CA GLU A 254 -7.01 -4.97 11.13
C GLU A 254 -8.08 -4.16 11.86
N ALA A 255 -9.37 -4.53 11.70
CA ALA A 255 -10.53 -3.79 12.21
C ALA A 255 -10.82 -4.07 13.70
#